data_54799fc0c4be71fe3090fedb88965933
#
_entry.id   54799fc0c4be71fe3090fedb88965933
#
_cell.length_a   1.000
_cell.length_b   1.000
_cell.length_c   1.000
_cell.angle_alpha   90.00
_cell.angle_beta   90.00
_cell.angle_gamma   90.00
#
_symmetry.space_group_name_H-M   'P 1'
#
loop_
_entity.id
_entity.type
_entity.pdbx_description
1 polymer ?
#
loop_
_entity_poly.entity_id
_entity_poly.type
_entity_poly.pdbx_seq_one_letter_code
_entity_poly.pdbx_strand_id
1 'polypeptide(L)'
;RTLKEVVLGTMIYGTLGCAIFFGIFGNYAVYLQISGQFNVVDFLNHHSTEATIIEVMHHLPFPTITIVLFLISAFLFLATTFDSGSYILAAASQKKVIGEPLRANRLFWAFALCLLPFSLMLVGGERALDVLKTASILASVPLIVIFIFMMVSFLITLGRDRIKLETRAEKLKEVERRS
;
A
#
# COMPACT_ATOMS: atom_id res chain seq x y z
N ARG A 1 20.56 10.08 -1.77
CA ARG A 1 19.99 8.88 -2.43
C ARG A 1 19.54 9.25 -3.83
N THR A 2 19.88 8.46 -4.79
CA THR A 2 19.45 8.69 -6.18
C THR A 2 17.99 8.23 -6.35
N LEU A 3 17.30 8.85 -7.29
CA LEU A 3 15.89 8.51 -7.60
C LEU A 3 15.76 7.03 -8.00
N LYS A 4 16.79 6.48 -8.66
CA LYS A 4 16.87 5.05 -9.00
C LYS A 4 16.93 4.15 -7.76
N GLU A 5 17.70 4.50 -6.75
CA GLU A 5 17.81 3.71 -5.50
C GLU A 5 16.49 3.69 -4.74
N VAL A 6 15.75 4.81 -4.73
CA VAL A 6 14.44 4.87 -4.07
C VAL A 6 13.44 3.99 -4.80
N VAL A 7 13.34 4.10 -6.13
CA VAL A 7 12.39 3.31 -6.92
C VAL A 7 12.72 1.82 -6.86
N LEU A 8 13.98 1.44 -7.10
CA LEU A 8 14.39 0.02 -7.03
C LEU A 8 14.24 -0.54 -5.61
N GLY A 9 14.58 0.24 -4.59
CA GLY A 9 14.44 -0.18 -3.19
C GLY A 9 12.98 -0.48 -2.84
N THR A 10 12.06 0.43 -3.13
CA THR A 10 10.63 0.21 -2.85
C THR A 10 10.05 -0.97 -3.62
N MET A 11 10.44 -1.16 -4.89
CA MET A 11 9.98 -2.30 -5.69
C MET A 11 10.54 -3.63 -5.15
N ILE A 12 11.84 -3.73 -4.92
CA ILE A 12 12.49 -4.98 -4.50
C ILE A 12 12.02 -5.37 -3.09
N TYR A 13 12.08 -4.46 -2.11
CA TYR A 13 11.70 -4.77 -0.73
C TYR A 13 10.20 -5.05 -0.61
N GLY A 14 9.35 -4.30 -1.31
CA GLY A 14 7.90 -4.55 -1.31
C GLY A 14 7.55 -5.90 -1.93
N THR A 15 8.12 -6.23 -3.09
CA THR A 15 7.89 -7.51 -3.77
C THR A 15 8.43 -8.68 -2.95
N LEU A 16 9.63 -8.54 -2.37
CA LEU A 16 10.23 -9.57 -1.52
C LEU A 16 9.36 -9.85 -0.29
N GLY A 17 8.87 -8.82 0.38
CA GLY A 17 7.98 -8.95 1.53
C GLY A 17 6.69 -9.71 1.18
N CYS A 18 6.04 -9.34 0.08
CA CYS A 18 4.86 -10.06 -0.42
C CYS A 18 5.19 -11.51 -0.79
N ALA A 19 6.31 -11.75 -1.51
CA ALA A 19 6.71 -13.09 -1.92
C ALA A 19 6.97 -14.02 -0.72
N ILE A 20 7.63 -13.51 0.32
CA ILE A 20 7.89 -14.28 1.56
C ILE A 20 6.56 -14.58 2.26
N PHE A 21 5.68 -13.59 2.41
CA PHE A 21 4.40 -13.78 3.07
C PHE A 21 3.53 -14.83 2.35
N PHE A 22 3.32 -14.67 1.06
CA PHE A 22 2.55 -15.63 0.27
C PHE A 22 3.26 -16.98 0.14
N GLY A 23 4.58 -16.99 0.06
CA GLY A 23 5.38 -18.21 0.01
C GLY A 23 5.25 -19.07 1.28
N ILE A 24 5.21 -18.46 2.45
CA ILE A 24 5.09 -19.18 3.72
C ILE A 24 3.63 -19.53 4.01
N PHE A 25 2.76 -18.53 4.15
CA PHE A 25 1.37 -18.76 4.57
C PHE A 25 0.51 -19.40 3.48
N GLY A 26 0.72 -19.02 2.21
CA GLY A 26 0.00 -19.62 1.09
C GLY A 26 0.32 -21.11 0.91
N ASN A 27 1.60 -21.47 0.93
CA ASN A 27 2.00 -22.87 0.84
C ASN A 27 1.56 -23.69 2.06
N TYR A 28 1.53 -23.10 3.24
CA TYR A 28 1.04 -23.77 4.43
C TYR A 28 -0.47 -24.06 4.34
N ALA A 29 -1.28 -23.12 3.84
CA ALA A 29 -2.70 -23.34 3.60
C ALA A 29 -2.94 -24.47 2.57
N VAL A 30 -2.15 -24.48 1.48
CA VAL A 30 -2.19 -25.57 0.48
C VAL A 30 -1.79 -26.90 1.09
N TYR A 31 -0.76 -26.93 1.93
CA TYR A 31 -0.34 -28.13 2.65
C TYR A 31 -1.46 -28.69 3.53
N LEU A 32 -2.15 -27.85 4.32
CA LEU A 32 -3.29 -28.25 5.15
C LEU A 32 -4.41 -28.87 4.31
N GLN A 33 -4.71 -28.28 3.15
CA GLN A 33 -5.72 -28.79 2.23
C GLN A 33 -5.34 -30.16 1.67
N ILE A 34 -4.09 -30.33 1.20
CA ILE A 34 -3.63 -31.58 0.55
C ILE A 34 -3.43 -32.70 1.58
N SER A 35 -2.93 -32.37 2.77
CA SER A 35 -2.71 -33.35 3.86
C SER A 35 -4.03 -33.84 4.49
N GLY A 36 -5.16 -33.19 4.20
CA GLY A 36 -6.46 -33.53 4.78
C GLY A 36 -6.62 -33.15 6.26
N GLN A 37 -5.64 -32.41 6.82
CA GLN A 37 -5.72 -31.93 8.20
C GLN A 37 -6.79 -30.87 8.41
N PHE A 38 -7.01 -30.02 7.39
CA PHE A 38 -8.03 -28.98 7.39
C PHE A 38 -8.50 -28.69 5.96
N ASN A 39 -9.83 -28.71 5.76
CA ASN A 39 -10.41 -28.38 4.47
C ASN A 39 -10.58 -26.87 4.30
N VAL A 40 -9.51 -26.21 3.87
CA VAL A 40 -9.45 -24.74 3.70
C VAL A 40 -10.50 -24.25 2.70
N VAL A 41 -10.72 -25.01 1.60
CA VAL A 41 -11.66 -24.61 0.54
C VAL A 41 -13.09 -24.66 1.05
N ASP A 42 -13.46 -25.71 1.76
CA ASP A 42 -14.79 -25.85 2.32
C ASP A 42 -15.09 -24.76 3.37
N PHE A 43 -14.13 -24.49 4.23
CA PHE A 43 -14.23 -23.45 5.25
C PHE A 43 -14.37 -22.05 4.60
N LEU A 44 -13.62 -21.77 3.54
CA LEU A 44 -13.69 -20.51 2.79
C LEU A 44 -15.04 -20.30 2.11
N ASN A 45 -15.71 -21.37 1.67
CA ASN A 45 -17.05 -21.28 1.06
C ASN A 45 -18.16 -20.93 2.06
N HIS A 46 -17.96 -21.25 3.34
CA HIS A 46 -18.95 -21.03 4.39
C HIS A 46 -18.63 -19.85 5.31
N HIS A 47 -17.40 -19.37 5.30
CA HIS A 47 -16.92 -18.29 6.17
C HIS A 47 -16.20 -17.19 5.37
N SER A 48 -15.95 -16.06 6.01
CA SER A 48 -15.18 -14.97 5.39
C SER A 48 -13.71 -15.35 5.17
N THR A 49 -13.06 -14.68 4.22
CA THR A 49 -11.63 -14.85 3.94
C THR A 49 -10.78 -14.58 5.18
N GLU A 50 -11.15 -13.57 5.97
CA GLU A 50 -10.48 -13.16 7.19
C GLU A 50 -10.55 -14.26 8.26
N ALA A 51 -11.72 -14.86 8.45
CA ALA A 51 -11.90 -15.99 9.37
C ALA A 51 -11.06 -17.21 8.94
N THR A 52 -11.00 -17.48 7.63
CA THR A 52 -10.21 -18.57 7.08
C THR A 52 -8.71 -18.38 7.34
N ILE A 53 -8.19 -17.16 7.21
CA ILE A 53 -6.78 -16.85 7.50
C ILE A 53 -6.47 -17.12 8.98
N ILE A 54 -7.34 -16.71 9.90
CA ILE A 54 -7.16 -16.96 11.34
C ILE A 54 -7.20 -18.45 11.64
N GLU A 55 -8.12 -19.19 11.02
CA GLU A 55 -8.23 -20.63 11.23
C GLU A 55 -7.00 -21.38 10.71
N VAL A 56 -6.46 -21.02 9.55
CA VAL A 56 -5.18 -21.54 9.04
C VAL A 56 -4.04 -21.26 10.04
N MET A 57 -4.02 -20.08 10.66
CA MET A 57 -3.02 -19.74 11.68
C MET A 57 -3.17 -20.56 12.96
N HIS A 58 -4.39 -20.97 13.31
CA HIS A 58 -4.63 -21.86 14.46
C HIS A 58 -3.99 -23.25 14.31
N HIS A 59 -3.76 -23.70 13.08
CA HIS A 59 -3.10 -24.98 12.81
C HIS A 59 -1.56 -24.89 12.85
N LEU A 60 -0.96 -23.72 13.07
CA LEU A 60 0.49 -23.56 13.24
C LEU A 60 0.94 -24.08 14.63
N PRO A 61 2.21 -24.50 14.77
CA PRO A 61 2.74 -25.09 16.02
C PRO A 61 2.67 -24.15 17.24
N PHE A 62 2.60 -22.83 17.02
CA PHE A 62 2.44 -21.84 18.10
C PHE A 62 1.34 -20.82 17.73
N PRO A 63 0.05 -21.24 17.72
CA PRO A 63 -1.03 -20.43 17.15
C PRO A 63 -1.18 -19.08 17.84
N THR A 64 -1.17 -19.05 19.17
CA THR A 64 -1.36 -17.81 19.94
C THR A 64 -0.27 -16.78 19.65
N ILE A 65 1.00 -17.22 19.61
CA ILE A 65 2.13 -16.31 19.32
C ILE A 65 2.04 -15.79 17.90
N THR A 66 1.75 -16.65 16.94
CA THR A 66 1.63 -16.26 15.52
C THR A 66 0.49 -15.27 15.30
N ILE A 67 -0.68 -15.50 15.89
CA ILE A 67 -1.83 -14.61 15.79
C ILE A 67 -1.53 -13.25 16.43
N VAL A 68 -0.91 -13.22 17.61
CA VAL A 68 -0.54 -11.96 18.28
C VAL A 68 0.48 -11.17 17.44
N LEU A 69 1.51 -11.83 16.92
CA LEU A 69 2.49 -11.17 16.04
C LEU A 69 1.85 -10.65 14.72
N PHE A 70 0.93 -11.43 14.16
CA PHE A 70 0.17 -11.03 12.98
C PHE A 70 -0.70 -9.80 13.26
N LEU A 71 -1.41 -9.77 14.37
CA LEU A 71 -2.24 -8.64 14.78
C LEU A 71 -1.41 -7.38 15.03
N ILE A 72 -0.27 -7.50 15.70
CA ILE A 72 0.65 -6.37 15.90
C ILE A 72 1.14 -5.84 14.55
N SER A 73 1.57 -6.72 13.66
CA SER A 73 2.04 -6.34 12.31
C SER A 73 0.94 -5.68 11.49
N ALA A 74 -0.28 -6.23 11.54
CA ALA A 74 -1.44 -5.66 10.85
C ALA A 74 -1.80 -4.26 11.39
N PHE A 75 -1.75 -4.07 12.71
CA PHE A 75 -1.99 -2.78 13.35
C PHE A 75 -0.93 -1.74 12.94
N LEU A 76 0.35 -2.09 12.95
CA LEU A 76 1.43 -1.20 12.51
C LEU A 76 1.29 -0.82 11.03
N PHE A 77 0.94 -1.80 10.19
CA PHE A 77 0.71 -1.55 8.77
C PHE A 77 -0.48 -0.61 8.54
N LEU A 78 -1.58 -0.84 9.25
CA LEU A 78 -2.76 0.01 9.20
C LEU A 78 -2.45 1.45 9.65
N ALA A 79 -1.72 1.60 10.77
CA ALA A 79 -1.31 2.90 11.29
C ALA A 79 -0.45 3.69 10.30
N THR A 80 0.53 3.04 9.66
CA THR A 80 1.38 3.70 8.64
C THR A 80 0.61 4.08 7.39
N THR A 81 -0.36 3.25 6.98
CA THR A 81 -1.22 3.53 5.81
C THR A 81 -2.13 4.73 6.07
N PHE A 82 -2.78 4.78 7.24
CA PHE A 82 -3.64 5.92 7.60
C PHE A 82 -2.84 7.20 7.82
N ASP A 83 -1.64 7.11 8.39
CA ASP A 83 -0.76 8.26 8.54
C ASP A 83 -0.38 8.86 7.19
N SER A 84 0.04 8.04 6.24
CA SER A 84 0.38 8.46 4.88
C SER A 84 -0.83 8.99 4.11
N GLY A 85 -1.97 8.31 4.20
CA GLY A 85 -3.22 8.73 3.57
C GLY A 85 -3.73 10.07 4.11
N SER A 86 -3.73 10.25 5.42
CA SER A 86 -4.13 11.50 6.07
C SER A 86 -3.21 12.66 5.70
N TYR A 87 -1.91 12.41 5.57
CA TYR A 87 -0.93 13.42 5.13
C TYR A 87 -1.24 13.91 3.71
N ILE A 88 -1.47 12.99 2.77
CA ILE A 88 -1.76 13.33 1.36
C ILE A 88 -3.07 14.11 1.26
N LEU A 89 -4.13 13.66 1.94
CA LEU A 89 -5.44 14.32 1.92
C LEU A 89 -5.38 15.70 2.59
N ALA A 90 -4.64 15.83 3.69
CA ALA A 90 -4.41 17.11 4.36
C ALA A 90 -3.64 18.09 3.46
N ALA A 91 -2.63 17.61 2.74
CA ALA A 91 -1.88 18.43 1.80
C ALA A 91 -2.74 18.87 0.60
N ALA A 92 -3.54 17.96 0.04
CA ALA A 92 -4.42 18.23 -1.11
C ALA A 92 -5.58 19.17 -0.76
N SER A 93 -6.07 19.17 0.47
CA SER A 93 -7.17 20.02 0.93
C SER A 93 -6.76 21.45 1.34
N GLN A 94 -5.46 21.76 1.35
CA GLN A 94 -4.95 23.09 1.69
C GLN A 94 -4.59 23.91 0.45
N LYS A 95 -4.98 25.19 0.42
CA LYS A 95 -4.63 26.10 -0.69
C LYS A 95 -3.12 26.37 -0.83
N LYS A 96 -2.37 26.30 0.25
CA LYS A 96 -0.93 26.56 0.27
C LYS A 96 -0.28 25.72 1.36
N VAL A 97 0.59 24.83 0.97
CA VAL A 97 1.38 24.01 1.91
C VAL A 97 2.81 24.55 1.86
N ILE A 98 3.26 25.12 2.99
CA ILE A 98 4.65 25.55 3.17
C ILE A 98 5.28 24.58 4.17
N GLY A 99 6.00 23.59 3.63
CA GLY A 99 6.56 22.50 4.42
C GLY A 99 5.56 21.37 4.68
N GLU A 100 5.16 21.16 5.94
CA GLU A 100 4.20 20.12 6.33
C GLU A 100 2.76 20.64 6.38
N PRO A 101 1.75 19.78 6.09
CA PRO A 101 0.35 20.14 6.27
C PRO A 101 0.03 20.44 7.74
N LEU A 102 -0.98 21.29 7.97
CA LEU A 102 -1.44 21.61 9.31
C LEU A 102 -1.83 20.36 10.11
N ARG A 103 -1.31 20.21 11.32
CA ARG A 103 -1.56 19.04 12.19
C ARG A 103 -3.05 18.78 12.42
N ALA A 104 -3.83 19.85 12.63
CA ALA A 104 -5.27 19.73 12.82
C ALA A 104 -5.98 19.12 11.60
N ASN A 105 -5.59 19.53 10.39
CA ASN A 105 -6.15 19.01 9.16
C ASN A 105 -5.76 17.53 8.93
N ARG A 106 -4.52 17.18 9.25
CA ARG A 106 -4.03 15.79 9.22
C ARG A 106 -4.80 14.91 10.21
N LEU A 107 -5.03 15.37 11.43
CA LEU A 107 -5.85 14.69 12.42
C LEU A 107 -7.30 14.50 11.94
N PHE A 108 -7.90 15.53 11.38
CA PHE A 108 -9.25 15.46 10.82
C PHE A 108 -9.35 14.35 9.75
N TRP A 109 -8.42 14.32 8.79
CA TRP A 109 -8.41 13.31 7.75
C TRP A 109 -8.10 11.91 8.28
N ALA A 110 -7.25 11.76 9.30
CA ALA A 110 -7.00 10.49 9.96
C ALA A 110 -8.29 9.93 10.59
N PHE A 111 -9.03 10.77 11.31
CA PHE A 111 -10.34 10.38 11.86
C PHE A 111 -11.37 10.05 10.78
N ALA A 112 -11.46 10.86 9.74
CA ALA A 112 -12.39 10.63 8.64
C ALA A 112 -12.12 9.29 7.93
N LEU A 113 -10.86 8.97 7.69
CA LEU A 113 -10.45 7.69 7.09
C LEU A 113 -10.77 6.48 7.99
N CYS A 114 -10.65 6.61 9.31
CA CYS A 114 -11.01 5.55 10.25
C CYS A 114 -12.53 5.40 10.38
N LEU A 115 -13.26 6.51 10.39
CA LEU A 115 -14.69 6.53 10.66
C LEU A 115 -15.51 5.87 9.54
N LEU A 116 -15.05 6.00 8.29
CA LEU A 116 -15.74 5.43 7.14
C LEU A 116 -15.81 3.89 7.18
N PRO A 117 -14.71 3.13 7.25
CA PRO A 117 -14.78 1.67 7.33
C PRO A 117 -15.44 1.19 8.63
N PHE A 118 -15.23 1.91 9.74
CA PHE A 118 -15.85 1.58 11.02
C PHE A 118 -17.38 1.70 10.98
N SER A 119 -17.91 2.78 10.42
CA SER A 119 -19.36 2.97 10.27
C SER A 119 -19.97 1.92 9.34
N LEU A 120 -19.27 1.55 8.27
CA LEU A 120 -19.74 0.51 7.36
C LEU A 120 -19.77 -0.88 8.02
N MET A 121 -18.79 -1.20 8.85
CA MET A 121 -18.79 -2.45 9.61
C MET A 121 -19.94 -2.51 10.61
N LEU A 122 -20.28 -1.41 11.27
CA LEU A 122 -21.38 -1.35 12.23
C LEU A 122 -22.74 -1.54 11.55
N VAL A 123 -22.93 -1.00 10.34
CA VAL A 123 -24.22 -1.04 9.64
C VAL A 123 -24.40 -2.30 8.81
N GLY A 124 -23.36 -2.77 8.15
CA GLY A 124 -23.46 -3.83 7.14
C GLY A 124 -22.77 -5.15 7.48
N GLY A 125 -22.08 -5.23 8.62
CA GLY A 125 -21.32 -6.42 9.03
C GLY A 125 -20.32 -6.88 7.95
N GLU A 126 -20.18 -8.21 7.80
CA GLU A 126 -19.23 -8.80 6.83
C GLU A 126 -19.54 -8.45 5.37
N ARG A 127 -20.82 -8.28 5.01
CA ARG A 127 -21.24 -7.89 3.66
C ARG A 127 -20.77 -6.48 3.26
N ALA A 128 -20.64 -5.58 4.23
CA ALA A 128 -20.14 -4.23 3.94
C ALA A 128 -18.69 -4.22 3.49
N LEU A 129 -17.85 -5.12 3.99
CA LEU A 129 -16.47 -5.28 3.55
C LEU A 129 -16.40 -5.74 2.09
N ASP A 130 -17.25 -6.66 1.67
CA ASP A 130 -17.30 -7.13 0.28
C ASP A 130 -17.78 -6.03 -0.68
N VAL A 131 -18.73 -5.22 -0.25
CA VAL A 131 -19.18 -4.05 -1.03
C VAL A 131 -18.05 -3.03 -1.17
N LEU A 132 -17.29 -2.77 -0.10
CA LEU A 132 -16.12 -1.89 -0.15
C LEU A 132 -15.03 -2.43 -1.09
N LYS A 133 -14.72 -3.73 -1.02
CA LYS A 133 -13.76 -4.38 -1.93
C LYS A 133 -14.20 -4.19 -3.39
N THR A 134 -15.46 -4.48 -3.68
CA THR A 134 -16.02 -4.33 -5.04
C THR A 134 -16.01 -2.88 -5.52
N ALA A 135 -16.41 -1.94 -4.68
CA ALA A 135 -16.38 -0.51 -5.00
C ALA A 135 -14.94 -0.03 -5.26
N SER A 136 -13.96 -0.51 -4.48
CA SER A 136 -12.54 -0.18 -4.69
C SER A 136 -12.01 -0.71 -6.01
N ILE A 137 -12.40 -1.93 -6.41
CA ILE A 137 -12.04 -2.52 -7.69
C ILE A 137 -12.62 -1.70 -8.84
N LEU A 138 -13.90 -1.32 -8.78
CA LEU A 138 -14.54 -0.48 -9.80
C LEU A 138 -13.87 0.90 -9.89
N ALA A 139 -13.55 1.52 -8.76
CA ALA A 139 -12.84 2.80 -8.71
C ALA A 139 -11.41 2.72 -9.25
N SER A 140 -10.78 1.55 -9.24
CA SER A 140 -9.41 1.38 -9.75
C SER A 140 -9.32 1.57 -11.27
N VAL A 141 -10.37 1.28 -12.03
CA VAL A 141 -10.38 1.37 -13.50
C VAL A 141 -10.06 2.79 -14.00
N PRO A 142 -10.77 3.86 -13.59
CA PRO A 142 -10.40 5.21 -13.98
C PRO A 142 -9.04 5.66 -13.41
N LEU A 143 -8.66 5.16 -12.23
CA LEU A 143 -7.37 5.47 -11.63
C LEU A 143 -6.20 4.93 -12.47
N ILE A 144 -6.31 3.74 -13.07
CA ILE A 144 -5.28 3.18 -13.95
C ILE A 144 -4.97 4.15 -15.11
N VAL A 145 -6.00 4.73 -15.73
CA VAL A 145 -5.84 5.70 -16.82
C VAL A 145 -5.08 6.94 -16.34
N ILE A 146 -5.45 7.46 -15.16
CA ILE A 146 -4.77 8.62 -14.55
C ILE A 146 -3.31 8.28 -14.25
N PHE A 147 -3.02 7.09 -13.70
CA PHE A 147 -1.64 6.66 -13.43
C PHE A 147 -0.80 6.55 -14.70
N ILE A 148 -1.36 6.05 -15.80
CA ILE A 148 -0.66 5.99 -17.09
C ILE A 148 -0.28 7.42 -17.54
N PHE A 149 -1.21 8.37 -17.50
CA PHE A 149 -0.92 9.77 -17.84
C PHE A 149 0.14 10.40 -16.92
N MET A 150 0.06 10.13 -15.62
CA MET A 150 1.07 10.60 -14.67
C MET A 150 2.46 10.00 -14.97
N MET A 151 2.53 8.71 -15.28
CA MET A 151 3.78 8.05 -15.65
C MET A 151 4.39 8.65 -16.92
N VAL A 152 3.59 8.85 -17.95
CA VAL A 152 4.03 9.49 -19.20
C VAL A 152 4.52 10.92 -18.94
N SER A 153 3.76 11.72 -18.18
CA SER A 153 4.14 13.08 -17.80
C SER A 153 5.46 13.11 -17.02
N PHE A 154 5.65 12.20 -16.11
CA PHE A 154 6.87 12.06 -15.31
C PHE A 154 8.08 11.73 -16.21
N LEU A 155 7.95 10.77 -17.12
CA LEU A 155 9.02 10.40 -18.06
C LEU A 155 9.42 11.56 -18.97
N ILE A 156 8.44 12.33 -19.47
CA ILE A 156 8.69 13.53 -20.27
C ILE A 156 9.44 14.60 -19.47
N THR A 157 9.04 14.81 -18.21
CA THR A 157 9.68 15.78 -17.33
C THR A 157 11.12 15.39 -17.01
N LEU A 158 11.37 14.11 -16.70
CA LEU A 158 12.72 13.57 -16.49
C LEU A 158 13.62 13.77 -17.72
N GLY A 159 13.09 13.53 -18.91
CA GLY A 159 13.83 13.76 -20.16
C GLY A 159 14.22 15.23 -20.35
N ARG A 160 13.29 16.14 -20.06
CA ARG A 160 13.55 17.59 -20.15
C ARG A 160 14.60 18.07 -19.12
N ASP A 161 14.52 17.56 -17.89
CA ASP A 161 15.47 17.96 -16.84
C ASP A 161 16.87 17.44 -17.13
N ARG A 162 16.98 16.23 -17.70
CA ARG A 162 18.26 15.68 -18.14
C ARG A 162 18.93 16.55 -19.20
N ILE A 163 18.18 16.95 -20.22
CA ILE A 163 18.66 17.84 -21.30
C ILE A 163 19.12 19.18 -20.73
N LYS A 164 18.35 19.78 -19.81
CA LYS A 164 18.73 21.03 -19.14
C LYS A 164 20.04 20.93 -18.35
N LEU A 165 20.24 19.81 -17.65
CA LEU A 165 21.47 19.56 -16.89
C LEU A 165 22.68 19.39 -17.81
N GLU A 166 22.54 18.65 -18.90
CA GLU A 166 23.57 18.46 -19.92
C GLU A 166 23.97 19.82 -20.56
N THR A 167 22.98 20.62 -20.96
CA THR A 167 23.21 21.97 -21.52
C THR A 167 23.88 22.92 -20.52
N ARG A 168 23.55 22.82 -19.23
CA ARG A 168 24.23 23.60 -18.17
C ARG A 168 25.67 23.16 -17.98
N ALA A 169 25.93 21.87 -17.97
CA ALA A 169 27.27 21.33 -17.84
C ALA A 169 28.18 21.72 -19.02
N GLU A 170 27.64 21.74 -20.24
CA GLU A 170 28.37 22.20 -21.43
C GLU A 170 28.73 23.68 -21.35
N LYS A 171 27.78 24.53 -20.95
CA LYS A 171 28.03 25.97 -20.78
C LYS A 171 29.10 26.26 -19.72
N LEU A 172 29.11 25.51 -18.62
CA LEU A 172 30.13 25.66 -17.58
C LEU A 172 31.54 25.30 -18.11
N LYS A 173 31.66 24.20 -18.85
CA LYS A 173 32.92 23.79 -19.48
C LYS A 173 33.41 24.79 -20.52
N GLU A 174 32.51 25.46 -21.22
CA GLU A 174 32.88 26.47 -22.20
C GLU A 174 33.37 27.78 -21.56
N VAL A 175 32.76 28.16 -20.42
CA VAL A 175 33.29 29.31 -19.62
C VAL A 175 34.64 29.00 -19.02
N GLU A 176 34.87 27.80 -18.52
CA GLU A 176 36.16 27.36 -17.96
C GLU A 176 37.30 27.31 -19.01
N ARG A 177 36.97 26.99 -20.28
CA ARG A 177 37.94 27.02 -21.39
C ARG A 177 38.30 28.44 -21.87
N ARG A 178 37.49 29.45 -21.55
CA ARG A 178 37.67 30.85 -21.97
C ARG A 178 38.39 31.69 -20.89
N SER A 179 38.48 31.18 -19.65
CA SER A 179 39.24 31.78 -18.55
C SER A 179 40.69 31.28 -18.51
#